data_6ffd6805f1e99d7e0ff3964bc1bf644b
#
_entry.id   6ffd6805f1e99d7e0ff3964bc1bf644b
#
_cell.length_a   1.000
_cell.length_b   1.000
_cell.length_c   1.000
_cell.angle_alpha   90.00
_cell.angle_beta   90.00
_cell.angle_gamma   90.00
#
_symmetry.space_group_name_H-M   'P 1'
#
loop_
_entity.id
_entity.type
_entity.pdbx_description
1 polymer ?
#
loop_
_entity_poly.entity_id
_entity_poly.type
_entity_poly.pdbx_seq_one_letter_code
_entity_poly.pdbx_strand_id
1 'polypeptide(L)'
;MYDDAVEGGKVFDIERSASCLFGVVTYGVHMTCYTASPSSSHGIKIWVPRRAKTKSTYGGMLDNTVAGGIASGEDPFECLVRESEEEASLPETLVRAKTEQKGTITYFHVREPRAGGESGLMQPECQYVYDLELPGDVVPKPNDSEVECFYLWTVEEIKEALGRGEFKPNCALLVLDFFIRWGILTEENEPDYKEIKRRLHRTLEFPGPHRGTES
;
A
#
# COMPACT_ATOMS: atom_id res chain seq x y z
N MET A 1 2.24 -11.47 17.36
CA MET A 1 3.36 -12.38 17.00
C MET A 1 2.81 -13.76 16.74
N TYR A 2 3.32 -14.46 15.76
CA TYR A 2 2.86 -15.77 15.33
C TYR A 2 3.96 -16.81 15.53
N ASP A 3 3.55 -18.05 15.84
CA ASP A 3 4.39 -19.23 15.89
C ASP A 3 3.60 -20.37 15.26
N ASP A 4 4.14 -21.01 14.23
CA ASP A 4 3.48 -22.08 13.48
C ASP A 4 3.28 -23.35 14.33
N ALA A 5 3.95 -23.47 15.49
CA ALA A 5 3.77 -24.56 16.45
C ALA A 5 2.56 -24.36 17.39
N VAL A 6 1.94 -23.19 17.39
CA VAL A 6 0.78 -22.85 18.24
C VAL A 6 -0.49 -22.97 17.41
N GLU A 7 -1.50 -23.65 17.92
CA GLU A 7 -2.82 -23.73 17.27
C GLU A 7 -3.37 -22.31 17.05
N GLY A 8 -3.75 -21.98 15.79
CA GLY A 8 -4.11 -20.63 15.39
C GLY A 8 -2.94 -19.68 15.16
N GLY A 9 -1.68 -20.11 15.40
CA GLY A 9 -0.45 -19.37 15.08
C GLY A 9 -0.19 -18.12 15.92
N LYS A 10 -1.18 -17.56 16.61
CA LYS A 10 -1.04 -16.30 17.36
C LYS A 10 -0.58 -16.55 18.80
N VAL A 11 0.55 -15.95 19.18
CA VAL A 11 1.13 -16.10 20.54
C VAL A 11 0.75 -14.92 21.44
N PHE A 12 0.92 -13.70 20.95
CA PHE A 12 0.53 -12.48 21.66
C PHE A 12 0.41 -11.28 20.70
N ASP A 13 -0.21 -10.22 21.17
CA ASP A 13 -0.30 -8.94 20.50
C ASP A 13 0.78 -7.97 20.97
N ILE A 14 1.21 -7.09 20.09
CA ILE A 14 2.19 -6.05 20.37
C ILE A 14 1.67 -4.73 19.81
N GLU A 15 1.94 -3.65 20.52
CA GLU A 15 1.69 -2.30 20.01
C GLU A 15 2.44 -2.08 18.69
N ARG A 16 1.73 -1.63 17.66
CA ARG A 16 2.30 -1.47 16.30
C ARG A 16 3.55 -0.58 16.29
N SER A 17 3.57 0.49 17.08
CA SER A 17 4.71 1.39 17.17
C SER A 17 5.98 0.73 17.72
N ALA A 18 5.82 -0.33 18.53
CA ALA A 18 6.92 -1.11 19.11
C ALA A 18 7.37 -2.28 18.22
N SER A 19 6.63 -2.63 17.17
CA SER A 19 6.91 -3.82 16.34
C SER A 19 8.33 -3.85 15.75
N CYS A 20 8.84 -2.71 15.34
CA CYS A 20 10.19 -2.58 14.78
C CYS A 20 11.32 -2.85 15.79
N LEU A 21 11.06 -2.70 17.11
CA LEU A 21 12.04 -3.05 18.16
C LEU A 21 12.25 -4.57 18.28
N PHE A 22 11.26 -5.35 17.84
CA PHE A 22 11.27 -6.81 17.91
C PHE A 22 11.48 -7.45 16.53
N GLY A 23 11.51 -6.66 15.45
CA GLY A 23 11.66 -7.17 14.10
C GLY A 23 10.52 -8.08 13.62
N VAL A 24 9.34 -7.96 14.22
CA VAL A 24 8.18 -8.77 13.85
C VAL A 24 7.53 -8.23 12.58
N VAL A 25 6.94 -9.13 11.77
CA VAL A 25 6.21 -8.75 10.54
C VAL A 25 4.99 -7.92 10.92
N THR A 26 4.82 -6.78 10.26
CA THR A 26 3.61 -5.99 10.31
C THR A 26 2.82 -6.14 9.01
N TYR A 27 1.51 -5.99 9.10
CA TYR A 27 0.59 -6.20 8.00
C TYR A 27 -0.17 -4.92 7.71
N GLY A 28 -0.49 -4.71 6.43
CA GLY A 28 -1.30 -3.60 5.99
C GLY A 28 -2.08 -3.92 4.73
N VAL A 29 -2.97 -3.01 4.38
CA VAL A 29 -3.73 -3.03 3.13
C VAL A 29 -3.39 -1.82 2.31
N HIS A 30 -3.33 -1.98 1.00
CA HIS A 30 -3.17 -0.89 0.06
C HIS A 30 -4.11 -1.07 -1.12
N MET A 31 -4.79 -0.02 -1.51
CA MET A 31 -5.65 -0.01 -2.69
C MET A 31 -5.25 1.09 -3.66
N THR A 32 -5.11 0.72 -4.93
CA THR A 32 -4.98 1.67 -6.03
C THR A 32 -6.33 1.87 -6.68
N CYS A 33 -6.89 3.08 -6.54
CA CYS A 33 -8.08 3.45 -7.30
C CYS A 33 -7.69 4.14 -8.60
N TYR A 34 -8.34 3.74 -9.68
CA TYR A 34 -8.13 4.32 -11.00
C TYR A 34 -9.47 4.56 -11.71
N THR A 35 -9.44 5.38 -12.74
CA THR A 35 -10.61 5.70 -13.57
C THR A 35 -10.23 5.55 -15.04
N ALA A 36 -11.11 4.96 -15.84
CA ALA A 36 -10.92 4.89 -17.28
C ALA A 36 -10.75 6.30 -17.88
N SER A 37 -9.72 6.48 -18.70
CA SER A 37 -9.40 7.75 -19.37
C SER A 37 -8.87 7.48 -20.78
N PRO A 38 -9.73 7.26 -21.77
CA PRO A 38 -9.32 6.91 -23.13
C PRO A 38 -8.36 7.92 -23.79
N SER A 39 -8.37 9.16 -23.31
CA SER A 39 -7.48 10.22 -23.80
C SER A 39 -6.07 10.19 -23.19
N SER A 40 -5.81 9.41 -22.13
CA SER A 40 -4.48 9.23 -21.56
C SER A 40 -3.70 8.14 -22.30
N SER A 41 -2.37 8.22 -22.27
CA SER A 41 -1.46 7.29 -22.98
C SER A 41 -1.66 5.81 -22.61
N HIS A 42 -2.13 5.55 -21.39
CA HIS A 42 -2.37 4.19 -20.87
C HIS A 42 -3.85 3.88 -20.65
N GLY A 43 -4.76 4.74 -21.13
CA GLY A 43 -6.20 4.54 -21.01
C GLY A 43 -6.79 4.75 -19.62
N ILE A 44 -5.97 5.11 -18.64
CA ILE A 44 -6.38 5.29 -17.24
C ILE A 44 -5.75 6.54 -16.63
N LYS A 45 -6.36 7.02 -15.54
CA LYS A 45 -5.78 7.92 -14.55
C LYS A 45 -5.93 7.31 -13.16
N ILE A 46 -5.03 7.62 -12.26
CA ILE A 46 -4.94 7.04 -10.92
C ILE A 46 -5.17 8.12 -9.87
N TRP A 47 -5.92 7.78 -8.84
CA TRP A 47 -6.18 8.64 -7.70
C TRP A 47 -5.03 8.55 -6.70
N VAL A 48 -4.34 9.68 -6.48
CA VAL A 48 -3.16 9.78 -5.62
C VAL A 48 -3.43 10.80 -4.52
N PRO A 49 -3.50 10.39 -3.25
CA PRO A 49 -3.63 11.31 -2.13
C PRO A 49 -2.30 11.94 -1.74
N ARG A 50 -2.38 13.15 -1.18
CA ARG A 50 -1.30 13.76 -0.43
C ARG A 50 -1.60 13.63 1.06
N ARG A 51 -0.66 13.08 1.79
CA ARG A 51 -0.71 12.95 3.24
C ARG A 51 -0.71 14.34 3.89
N ALA A 52 -1.51 14.51 4.94
CA ALA A 52 -1.48 15.73 5.72
C ALA A 52 -0.06 15.99 6.28
N LYS A 53 0.36 17.24 6.27
CA LYS A 53 1.68 17.64 6.80
C LYS A 53 1.85 17.37 8.30
N THR A 54 0.72 17.24 9.01
CA THR A 54 0.64 16.95 10.44
C THR A 54 0.86 15.47 10.78
N LYS A 55 0.89 14.56 9.79
CA LYS A 55 1.16 13.13 10.04
C LYS A 55 2.56 12.96 10.65
N SER A 56 2.64 12.14 11.69
CA SER A 56 3.89 11.82 12.41
C SER A 56 4.92 11.09 11.54
N THR A 57 4.45 10.43 10.46
CA THR A 57 5.30 9.69 9.53
C THR A 57 5.04 10.19 8.12
N TYR A 58 6.10 10.55 7.39
CA TYR A 58 6.05 10.94 5.97
C TYR A 58 5.00 12.02 5.66
N GLY A 59 4.86 13.02 6.54
CA GLY A 59 3.91 14.13 6.34
C GLY A 59 4.15 14.88 5.04
N GLY A 60 3.09 15.17 4.28
CA GLY A 60 3.15 15.88 3.00
C GLY A 60 3.61 15.05 1.80
N MET A 61 3.97 13.78 1.97
CA MET A 61 4.32 12.88 0.85
C MET A 61 3.06 12.32 0.18
N LEU A 62 3.23 11.78 -1.03
CA LEU A 62 2.18 11.08 -1.76
C LEU A 62 2.01 9.65 -1.22
N ASP A 63 0.79 9.15 -1.28
CA ASP A 63 0.41 7.82 -0.79
C ASP A 63 -0.36 7.02 -1.86
N ASN A 64 -0.73 5.77 -1.57
CA ASN A 64 -1.72 5.05 -2.36
C ASN A 64 -3.12 5.58 -2.03
N THR A 65 -4.10 5.33 -2.90
CA THR A 65 -5.45 5.90 -2.75
C THR A 65 -6.05 5.63 -1.39
N VAL A 66 -5.86 4.41 -0.90
CA VAL A 66 -6.19 3.99 0.48
C VAL A 66 -5.04 3.15 1.01
N ALA A 67 -4.62 3.37 2.25
CA ALA A 67 -3.54 2.60 2.87
C ALA A 67 -3.67 2.54 4.39
N GLY A 68 -3.95 1.37 4.93
CA GLY A 68 -4.15 1.16 6.36
C GLY A 68 -3.32 0.04 6.97
N GLY A 69 -3.12 0.11 8.28
CA GLY A 69 -2.51 -0.96 9.04
C GLY A 69 -3.54 -1.93 9.58
N ILE A 70 -3.34 -3.23 9.37
CA ILE A 70 -4.22 -4.28 9.88
C ILE A 70 -3.99 -4.42 11.38
N ALA A 71 -5.06 -4.32 12.17
CA ALA A 71 -5.02 -4.63 13.59
C ALA A 71 -4.95 -6.14 13.83
N SER A 72 -4.52 -6.54 15.03
CA SER A 72 -4.46 -7.96 15.36
C SER A 72 -5.83 -8.60 15.34
N GLY A 73 -5.99 -9.64 14.51
CA GLY A 73 -7.25 -10.37 14.33
C GLY A 73 -8.26 -9.69 13.40
N GLU A 74 -7.93 -8.53 12.83
CA GLU A 74 -8.73 -7.87 11.81
C GLU A 74 -8.57 -8.59 10.46
N ASP A 75 -9.67 -8.81 9.76
CA ASP A 75 -9.63 -9.32 8.39
C ASP A 75 -9.07 -8.26 7.44
N PRO A 76 -8.15 -8.60 6.51
CA PRO A 76 -7.56 -7.62 5.60
C PRO A 76 -8.58 -6.86 4.76
N PHE A 77 -9.65 -7.51 4.30
CA PHE A 77 -10.65 -6.85 3.48
C PHE A 77 -11.55 -5.92 4.31
N GLU A 78 -11.89 -6.31 5.55
CA GLU A 78 -12.63 -5.43 6.46
C GLU A 78 -11.80 -4.21 6.87
N CYS A 79 -10.50 -4.37 7.08
CA CYS A 79 -9.57 -3.25 7.26
C CYS A 79 -9.62 -2.30 6.05
N LEU A 80 -9.55 -2.84 4.83
CA LEU A 80 -9.61 -2.04 3.61
C LEU A 80 -10.91 -1.26 3.49
N VAL A 81 -12.05 -1.89 3.79
CA VAL A 81 -13.38 -1.24 3.74
C VAL A 81 -13.43 -0.05 4.71
N ARG A 82 -12.98 -0.25 5.95
CA ARG A 82 -12.92 0.79 6.98
C ARG A 82 -12.02 1.96 6.54
N GLU A 83 -10.78 1.68 6.13
CA GLU A 83 -9.82 2.71 5.68
C GLU A 83 -10.33 3.45 4.43
N SER A 84 -11.07 2.77 3.54
CA SER A 84 -11.66 3.39 2.35
C SER A 84 -12.68 4.47 2.68
N GLU A 85 -13.46 4.27 3.74
CA GLU A 85 -14.40 5.28 4.25
C GLU A 85 -13.64 6.40 4.98
N GLU A 86 -12.73 6.03 5.90
CA GLU A 86 -12.00 6.97 6.77
C GLU A 86 -11.09 7.92 5.99
N GLU A 87 -10.32 7.42 5.03
CA GLU A 87 -9.35 8.23 4.29
C GLU A 87 -9.93 8.88 3.02
N ALA A 88 -10.86 8.19 2.32
CA ALA A 88 -11.25 8.55 0.96
C ALA A 88 -12.74 8.79 0.75
N SER A 89 -13.59 8.66 1.76
CA SER A 89 -15.05 8.78 1.65
C SER A 89 -15.66 7.88 0.57
N LEU A 90 -15.08 6.71 0.33
CA LEU A 90 -15.58 5.78 -0.68
C LEU A 90 -16.77 4.99 -0.11
N PRO A 91 -17.87 4.86 -0.87
CA PRO A 91 -19.03 4.11 -0.39
C PRO A 91 -18.68 2.63 -0.15
N GLU A 92 -18.97 2.11 1.04
CA GLU A 92 -18.74 0.71 1.41
C GLU A 92 -19.31 -0.27 0.39
N THR A 93 -20.53 0.00 -0.11
CA THR A 93 -21.20 -0.83 -1.12
C THR A 93 -20.43 -0.93 -2.42
N LEU A 94 -19.76 0.14 -2.84
CA LEU A 94 -18.90 0.15 -4.02
C LEU A 94 -17.62 -0.65 -3.76
N VAL A 95 -16.95 -0.39 -2.63
CA VAL A 95 -15.72 -1.08 -2.23
C VAL A 95 -15.95 -2.59 -2.18
N ARG A 96 -17.01 -3.03 -1.47
CA ARG A 96 -17.34 -4.45 -1.36
C ARG A 96 -17.69 -5.13 -2.70
N ALA A 97 -18.35 -4.41 -3.60
CA ALA A 97 -18.83 -4.98 -4.86
C ALA A 97 -17.79 -5.00 -5.98
N LYS A 98 -16.79 -4.12 -5.95
CA LYS A 98 -15.93 -3.87 -7.12
C LYS A 98 -14.43 -3.98 -6.85
N THR A 99 -14.01 -4.06 -5.58
CA THR A 99 -12.59 -4.20 -5.26
C THR A 99 -12.08 -5.59 -5.61
N GLU A 100 -10.94 -5.64 -6.27
CA GLU A 100 -10.26 -6.86 -6.65
C GLU A 100 -8.96 -7.02 -5.86
N GLN A 101 -8.80 -8.14 -5.17
CA GLN A 101 -7.54 -8.50 -4.53
C GLN A 101 -6.50 -8.92 -5.59
N LYS A 102 -5.28 -8.40 -5.49
CA LYS A 102 -4.19 -8.62 -6.46
C LYS A 102 -3.00 -9.39 -5.88
N GLY A 103 -3.12 -9.90 -4.66
CA GLY A 103 -2.07 -10.64 -3.97
C GLY A 103 -1.41 -9.84 -2.85
N THR A 104 -0.13 -10.09 -2.61
CA THR A 104 0.65 -9.45 -1.55
C THR A 104 1.99 -8.93 -2.06
N ILE A 105 2.49 -7.87 -1.41
CA ILE A 105 3.87 -7.39 -1.54
C ILE A 105 4.56 -7.56 -0.20
N THR A 106 5.79 -8.05 -0.23
CA THR A 106 6.60 -8.27 0.96
C THR A 106 7.97 -7.61 0.83
N TYR A 107 8.39 -6.90 1.85
CA TYR A 107 9.67 -6.18 1.85
C TYR A 107 10.22 -5.99 3.27
N PHE A 108 11.50 -5.58 3.35
CA PHE A 108 12.09 -5.03 4.57
C PHE A 108 12.24 -3.52 4.40
N HIS A 109 11.65 -2.79 5.34
CA HIS A 109 11.85 -1.35 5.45
C HIS A 109 12.89 -1.07 6.55
N VAL A 110 13.90 -0.27 6.24
CA VAL A 110 14.81 0.28 7.25
C VAL A 110 14.30 1.67 7.60
N ARG A 111 13.92 1.87 8.86
CA ARG A 111 13.36 3.16 9.30
C ARG A 111 14.36 4.28 9.10
N GLU A 112 13.92 5.35 8.48
CA GLU A 112 14.66 6.60 8.30
C GLU A 112 14.03 7.73 9.15
N PRO A 113 14.68 8.88 9.31
CA PRO A 113 14.16 9.96 10.15
C PRO A 113 12.73 10.41 9.81
N ARG A 114 12.35 10.36 8.52
CA ARG A 114 10.98 10.70 8.07
C ARG A 114 9.91 9.70 8.51
N ALA A 115 10.33 8.50 8.91
CA ALA A 115 9.43 7.49 9.46
C ALA A 115 9.07 7.74 10.93
N GLY A 116 9.69 8.75 11.56
CA GLY A 116 9.54 9.05 12.98
C GLY A 116 10.20 7.99 13.88
N GLY A 117 10.40 8.32 15.17
CA GLY A 117 11.04 7.44 16.13
C GLY A 117 12.52 7.14 15.83
N GLU A 118 13.01 6.01 16.32
CA GLU A 118 14.40 5.59 16.14
C GLU A 118 14.68 5.10 14.72
N SER A 119 15.79 5.58 14.14
CA SER A 119 16.22 5.21 12.79
C SER A 119 17.10 3.96 12.79
N GLY A 120 17.18 3.28 11.64
CA GLY A 120 18.03 2.10 11.46
C GLY A 120 17.37 0.79 11.90
N LEU A 121 16.18 0.83 12.48
CA LEU A 121 15.44 -0.38 12.84
C LEU A 121 14.86 -1.04 11.57
N MET A 122 14.99 -2.35 11.49
CA MET A 122 14.46 -3.15 10.39
C MET A 122 13.01 -3.53 10.67
N GLN A 123 12.15 -3.27 9.69
CA GLN A 123 10.72 -3.55 9.78
C GLN A 123 10.30 -4.41 8.58
N PRO A 124 10.12 -5.72 8.78
CA PRO A 124 9.53 -6.59 7.77
C PRO A 124 8.04 -6.29 7.64
N GLU A 125 7.57 -6.19 6.42
CA GLU A 125 6.17 -5.85 6.12
C GLU A 125 5.59 -6.75 5.04
N CYS A 126 4.32 -7.14 5.22
CA CYS A 126 3.48 -7.78 4.22
C CYS A 126 2.25 -6.90 3.97
N GLN A 127 2.05 -6.48 2.72
CA GLN A 127 0.95 -5.63 2.30
C GLN A 127 0.00 -6.41 1.39
N TYR A 128 -1.27 -6.48 1.75
CA TYR A 128 -2.33 -6.99 0.88
C TYR A 128 -2.70 -5.92 -0.14
N VAL A 129 -2.69 -6.29 -1.41
CA VAL A 129 -2.83 -5.37 -2.55
C VAL A 129 -4.20 -5.50 -3.18
N TYR A 130 -4.84 -4.36 -3.43
CA TYR A 130 -6.16 -4.28 -4.04
C TYR A 130 -6.19 -3.21 -5.12
N ASP A 131 -7.02 -3.44 -6.14
CA ASP A 131 -7.34 -2.46 -7.18
C ASP A 131 -8.84 -2.20 -7.20
N LEU A 132 -9.23 -0.95 -7.50
CA LEU A 132 -10.62 -0.54 -7.65
C LEU A 132 -10.78 0.44 -8.81
N GLU A 133 -11.56 0.07 -9.82
CA GLU A 133 -11.99 1.01 -10.84
C GLU A 133 -13.15 1.86 -10.30
N LEU A 134 -12.93 3.17 -10.22
CA LEU A 134 -13.96 4.12 -9.81
C LEU A 134 -14.78 4.58 -11.02
N PRO A 135 -16.12 4.53 -10.94
CA PRO A 135 -16.99 5.23 -11.87
C PRO A 135 -16.63 6.71 -11.97
N GLY A 136 -16.81 7.33 -13.14
CA GLY A 136 -16.39 8.71 -13.37
C GLY A 136 -17.10 9.78 -12.52
N ASP A 137 -18.20 9.42 -11.88
CA ASP A 137 -18.96 10.26 -10.94
C ASP A 137 -18.55 10.07 -9.47
N VAL A 138 -17.70 9.07 -9.17
CA VAL A 138 -17.16 8.83 -7.83
C VAL A 138 -15.80 9.48 -7.71
N VAL A 139 -15.70 10.47 -6.84
CA VAL A 139 -14.48 11.23 -6.57
C VAL A 139 -14.07 11.05 -5.11
N PRO A 140 -12.89 10.45 -4.82
CA PRO A 140 -12.37 10.35 -3.47
C PRO A 140 -12.23 11.73 -2.82
N LYS A 141 -12.58 11.81 -1.54
CA LYS A 141 -12.49 13.04 -0.75
C LYS A 141 -11.90 12.73 0.62
N PRO A 142 -11.03 13.61 1.15
CA PRO A 142 -10.60 13.48 2.53
C PRO A 142 -11.79 13.44 3.48
N ASN A 143 -11.82 12.48 4.39
CA ASN A 143 -12.86 12.36 5.41
C ASN A 143 -12.30 12.55 6.83
N ASP A 144 -11.03 12.30 6.99
CA ASP A 144 -10.30 12.52 8.24
C ASP A 144 -9.20 13.60 8.09
N SER A 145 -8.40 13.77 9.13
CA SER A 145 -7.28 14.73 9.13
C SER A 145 -5.97 14.14 8.57
N GLU A 146 -5.99 12.92 8.04
CA GLU A 146 -4.79 12.20 7.57
C GLU A 146 -4.45 12.50 6.12
N VAL A 147 -5.44 12.84 5.30
CA VAL A 147 -5.31 13.18 3.88
C VAL A 147 -5.57 14.67 3.66
N GLU A 148 -4.64 15.35 2.97
CA GLU A 148 -4.78 16.78 2.61
C GLU A 148 -5.68 16.96 1.38
N CYS A 149 -5.46 16.17 0.33
CA CYS A 149 -6.22 16.22 -0.93
C CYS A 149 -5.95 14.98 -1.77
N PHE A 150 -6.77 14.80 -2.81
CA PHE A 150 -6.60 13.80 -3.86
C PHE A 150 -6.29 14.46 -5.20
N TYR A 151 -5.40 13.86 -5.97
CA TYR A 151 -5.11 14.18 -7.35
C TYR A 151 -5.59 13.05 -8.25
N LEU A 152 -6.06 13.37 -9.44
CA LEU A 152 -6.32 12.39 -10.51
C LEU A 152 -5.25 12.54 -11.60
N TRP A 153 -4.21 11.72 -11.52
CA TRP A 153 -3.02 11.83 -12.34
C TRP A 153 -2.92 10.79 -13.44
N THR A 154 -2.28 11.16 -14.52
CA THR A 154 -1.82 10.24 -15.56
C THR A 154 -0.64 9.41 -15.06
N VAL A 155 -0.34 8.33 -15.76
CA VAL A 155 0.84 7.49 -15.48
C VAL A 155 2.14 8.30 -15.57
N GLU A 156 2.22 9.24 -16.52
CA GLU A 156 3.40 10.09 -16.71
C GLU A 156 3.63 11.02 -15.53
N GLU A 157 2.58 11.68 -15.03
CA GLU A 157 2.66 12.52 -13.83
C GLU A 157 3.12 11.74 -12.60
N ILE A 158 2.67 10.49 -12.47
CA ILE A 158 3.09 9.60 -11.39
C ILE A 158 4.56 9.18 -11.56
N LYS A 159 5.01 8.82 -12.77
CA LYS A 159 6.42 8.51 -13.06
C LYS A 159 7.34 9.68 -12.71
N GLU A 160 6.96 10.90 -13.04
CA GLU A 160 7.71 12.09 -12.67
C GLU A 160 7.78 12.28 -11.15
N ALA A 161 6.66 12.09 -10.44
CA ALA A 161 6.63 12.20 -8.98
C ALA A 161 7.46 11.10 -8.30
N LEU A 162 7.45 9.86 -8.82
CA LEU A 162 8.34 8.79 -8.38
C LEU A 162 9.80 9.18 -8.57
N GLY A 163 10.16 9.72 -9.73
CA GLY A 163 11.53 10.18 -10.04
C GLY A 163 12.01 11.31 -9.13
N ARG A 164 11.10 12.16 -8.64
CA ARG A 164 11.41 13.21 -7.65
C ARG A 164 11.39 12.71 -6.19
N GLY A 165 11.07 11.43 -5.94
CA GLY A 165 11.01 10.86 -4.58
C GLY A 165 9.86 11.44 -3.74
N GLU A 166 8.74 11.84 -4.35
CA GLU A 166 7.60 12.44 -3.66
C GLU A 166 6.69 11.42 -2.98
N PHE A 167 6.73 10.16 -3.39
CA PHE A 167 5.96 9.08 -2.76
C PHE A 167 6.61 8.58 -1.46
N LYS A 168 5.78 8.30 -0.48
CA LYS A 168 6.18 7.51 0.69
C LYS A 168 6.82 6.20 0.19
N PRO A 169 7.96 5.75 0.74
CA PRO A 169 8.75 4.66 0.15
C PRO A 169 7.96 3.36 -0.12
N ASN A 170 7.17 2.88 0.84
CA ASN A 170 6.36 1.69 0.63
C ASN A 170 5.26 1.93 -0.43
N CYS A 171 4.64 3.10 -0.46
CA CYS A 171 3.62 3.42 -1.46
C CYS A 171 4.18 3.48 -2.89
N ALA A 172 5.45 3.91 -3.04
CA ALA A 172 6.15 3.79 -4.32
C ALA A 172 6.26 2.34 -4.80
N LEU A 173 6.50 1.37 -3.89
CA LEU A 173 6.53 -0.05 -4.23
C LEU A 173 5.18 -0.53 -4.79
N LEU A 174 4.07 -0.11 -4.16
CA LEU A 174 2.73 -0.48 -4.61
C LEU A 174 2.39 0.12 -5.98
N VAL A 175 2.83 1.34 -6.26
CA VAL A 175 2.69 1.97 -7.58
C VAL A 175 3.49 1.18 -8.64
N LEU A 176 4.72 0.76 -8.33
CA LEU A 176 5.52 -0.05 -9.25
C LEU A 176 4.89 -1.42 -9.51
N ASP A 177 4.33 -2.07 -8.47
CA ASP A 177 3.58 -3.32 -8.63
C ASP A 177 2.37 -3.13 -9.55
N PHE A 178 1.59 -2.07 -9.33
CA PHE A 178 0.47 -1.72 -10.20
C PHE A 178 0.94 -1.55 -11.66
N PHE A 179 2.03 -0.83 -11.88
CA PHE A 179 2.58 -0.61 -13.22
C PHE A 179 3.05 -1.91 -13.89
N ILE A 180 3.63 -2.84 -13.12
CA ILE A 180 4.01 -4.17 -13.64
C ILE A 180 2.76 -4.97 -14.03
N ARG A 181 1.77 -5.05 -13.17
CA ARG A 181 0.53 -5.80 -13.42
C ARG A 181 -0.26 -5.26 -14.61
N TRP A 182 -0.18 -3.96 -14.87
CA TRP A 182 -0.84 -3.28 -15.98
C TRP A 182 0.01 -3.23 -17.26
N GLY A 183 1.20 -3.84 -17.28
CA GLY A 183 2.09 -3.80 -18.44
C GLY A 183 2.62 -2.41 -18.79
N ILE A 184 2.56 -1.47 -17.84
CA ILE A 184 3.11 -0.11 -17.97
C ILE A 184 4.62 -0.14 -17.78
N LEU A 185 5.09 -0.99 -16.86
CA LEU A 185 6.49 -1.29 -16.61
C LEU A 185 6.77 -2.71 -17.08
N THR A 186 7.67 -2.88 -18.03
CA THR A 186 8.00 -4.17 -18.68
C THR A 186 9.50 -4.37 -18.82
N GLU A 187 9.93 -5.59 -19.15
CA GLU A 187 11.35 -5.88 -19.40
C GLU A 187 11.91 -5.08 -20.60
N GLU A 188 11.06 -4.66 -21.55
CA GLU A 188 11.50 -3.90 -22.71
C GLU A 188 11.74 -2.42 -22.40
N ASN A 189 11.04 -1.85 -21.38
CA ASN A 189 11.11 -0.41 -21.08
C ASN A 189 11.77 -0.06 -19.75
N GLU A 190 12.14 -1.07 -18.92
CA GLU A 190 12.80 -0.87 -17.63
C GLU A 190 13.98 -1.85 -17.46
N PRO A 191 15.23 -1.35 -17.51
CA PRO A 191 16.43 -2.19 -17.37
C PRO A 191 16.49 -2.96 -16.05
N ASP A 192 15.96 -2.39 -14.97
CA ASP A 192 15.96 -2.97 -13.63
C ASP A 192 14.70 -3.78 -13.31
N TYR A 193 13.85 -4.08 -14.32
CA TYR A 193 12.56 -4.76 -14.13
C TYR A 193 12.65 -6.03 -13.27
N LYS A 194 13.61 -6.90 -13.54
CA LYS A 194 13.77 -8.17 -12.79
C LYS A 194 14.14 -7.93 -11.33
N GLU A 195 14.99 -6.95 -11.08
CA GLU A 195 15.41 -6.59 -9.73
C GLU A 195 14.26 -5.90 -8.96
N ILE A 196 13.50 -5.02 -9.62
CA ILE A 196 12.30 -4.40 -9.04
C ILE A 196 11.33 -5.51 -8.63
N LYS A 197 10.97 -6.42 -9.55
CA LYS A 197 10.06 -7.52 -9.28
C LYS A 197 10.53 -8.41 -8.12
N ARG A 198 11.82 -8.73 -8.07
CA ARG A 198 12.42 -9.52 -6.98
C ARG A 198 12.32 -8.82 -5.62
N ARG A 199 12.46 -7.48 -5.59
CA ARG A 199 12.39 -6.71 -4.34
C ARG A 199 10.96 -6.50 -3.84
N LEU A 200 9.97 -6.55 -4.72
CA LEU A 200 8.54 -6.46 -4.38
C LEU A 200 8.03 -7.73 -3.68
N HIS A 201 8.68 -8.87 -3.89
CA HIS A 201 8.28 -10.17 -3.34
C HIS A 201 9.43 -10.82 -2.56
N ARG A 202 9.91 -10.10 -1.55
CA ARG A 202 10.97 -10.61 -0.70
C ARG A 202 10.45 -11.68 0.26
N THR A 203 11.12 -12.84 0.31
CA THR A 203 10.79 -13.87 1.28
C THR A 203 10.95 -13.33 2.71
N LEU A 204 9.90 -13.43 3.51
CA LEU A 204 9.90 -13.16 4.94
C LEU A 204 9.97 -14.50 5.67
N GLU A 205 11.08 -14.76 6.36
CA GLU A 205 11.35 -16.04 7.03
C GLU A 205 10.65 -16.17 8.40
N PHE A 206 9.78 -15.22 8.73
CA PHE A 206 9.06 -15.16 10.00
C PHE A 206 7.75 -15.95 9.92
N PRO A 207 7.31 -16.62 11.01
CA PRO A 207 5.97 -17.19 11.08
C PRO A 207 4.90 -16.12 10.91
N GLY A 208 3.81 -16.48 10.22
CA GLY A 208 2.69 -15.56 10.09
C GLY A 208 1.74 -15.90 8.94
N PRO A 209 0.60 -15.23 8.89
CA PRO A 209 -0.45 -15.51 7.92
C PRO A 209 -0.02 -15.30 6.44
N HIS A 210 1.04 -14.53 6.18
CA HIS A 210 1.58 -14.34 4.83
C HIS A 210 2.14 -15.61 4.18
N ARG A 211 2.50 -16.65 4.96
CA ARG A 211 3.00 -17.92 4.43
C ARG A 211 1.94 -18.77 3.73
N GLY A 212 0.67 -18.50 3.97
CA GLY A 212 -0.45 -19.18 3.33
C GLY A 212 -0.91 -18.56 2.01
N THR A 213 -0.32 -17.46 1.58
CA THR A 213 -0.72 -16.69 0.39
C THR A 213 0.20 -16.91 -0.83
N GLU A 214 1.22 -17.78 -0.71
CA GLU A 214 2.04 -18.19 -1.86
C GLU A 214 1.24 -19.18 -2.72
N SER A 215 0.59 -18.68 -3.75
CA SER A 215 -0.03 -19.49 -4.81
C SER A 215 0.35 -18.94 -6.18
#